data_7051e49299d043a2bfa27e8b35fbfcda
#
_entry.id   7051e49299d043a2bfa27e8b35fbfcda
#
_cell.length_a   1.000
_cell.length_b   1.000
_cell.length_c   1.000
_cell.angle_alpha   90.00
_cell.angle_beta   90.00
_cell.angle_gamma   90.00
#
_symmetry.space_group_name_H-M   'P 1'
#
loop_
_entity.id
_entity.type
_entity.pdbx_description
1 polymer ?
#
loop_
_entity_poly.entity_id
_entity_poly.type
_entity_poly.pdbx_seq_one_letter_code
_entity_poly.pdbx_strand_id
1 'polypeptide(L)'
;MLPAVVCLLLVGSLFPLSLSSRERQTYPVKYPPLTAGIFPCMSCHDDMERNKKRRPLKEMHAEIMLKHGQRWCYDCHSEKNMDRLRLAGGEEIKFEESHMVCGQCHGNVYNDWKKGIHGKRTGSWNGKKEYFLCVHCHDPHSPPFRALKPEPPPVPPEKTLFRRAK
;
A
#
# COMPACT_ATOMS: atom_id res chain seq x y z
N MET A 1 -71.50 -30.32 -14.47
CA MET A 1 -70.34 -29.76 -15.15
C MET A 1 -69.53 -28.93 -14.19
N LEU A 2 -68.44 -29.48 -13.62
CA LEU A 2 -67.53 -28.72 -12.74
C LEU A 2 -66.34 -28.26 -13.57
N PRO A 3 -65.84 -27.01 -13.46
CA PRO A 3 -64.63 -26.57 -14.09
C PRO A 3 -63.39 -27.01 -13.27
N ALA A 4 -62.44 -27.60 -13.97
CA ALA A 4 -61.16 -28.00 -13.41
C ALA A 4 -60.29 -26.74 -13.17
N VAL A 5 -59.89 -26.50 -11.91
CA VAL A 5 -58.93 -25.47 -11.53
C VAL A 5 -57.51 -26.03 -11.78
N VAL A 6 -56.83 -25.51 -12.78
CA VAL A 6 -55.42 -25.81 -13.05
C VAL A 6 -54.57 -24.94 -12.16
N CYS A 7 -53.95 -25.52 -11.10
CA CYS A 7 -53.03 -24.89 -10.22
C CYS A 7 -51.61 -24.90 -10.87
N LEU A 8 -51.19 -23.77 -11.42
CA LEU A 8 -49.84 -23.58 -11.97
C LEU A 8 -48.84 -23.40 -10.81
N LEU A 9 -48.09 -24.42 -10.46
CA LEU A 9 -46.97 -24.36 -9.54
C LEU A 9 -45.78 -23.70 -10.25
N LEU A 10 -45.56 -22.41 -9.93
CA LEU A 10 -44.30 -21.69 -10.27
C LEU A 10 -43.17 -22.25 -9.41
N VAL A 11 -42.40 -23.17 -9.99
CA VAL A 11 -41.12 -23.62 -9.41
C VAL A 11 -40.10 -22.49 -9.60
N GLY A 12 -39.97 -21.62 -8.60
CA GLY A 12 -38.93 -20.60 -8.54
C GLY A 12 -37.56 -21.26 -8.42
N SER A 13 -36.75 -21.22 -9.48
CA SER A 13 -35.36 -21.67 -9.46
C SER A 13 -34.56 -20.73 -8.55
N LEU A 14 -34.30 -21.15 -7.33
CA LEU A 14 -33.32 -20.52 -6.44
C LEU A 14 -31.91 -20.79 -7.02
N PHE A 15 -31.42 -19.90 -7.87
CA PHE A 15 -30.00 -19.90 -8.24
C PHE A 15 -29.19 -19.49 -6.99
N PRO A 16 -28.27 -20.34 -6.48
CA PRO A 16 -27.38 -19.95 -5.44
C PRO A 16 -26.47 -18.83 -5.99
N LEU A 17 -26.60 -17.62 -5.42
CA LEU A 17 -25.61 -16.57 -5.61
C LEU A 17 -24.29 -17.05 -5.00
N SER A 18 -23.44 -17.64 -5.82
CA SER A 18 -22.06 -17.91 -5.45
C SER A 18 -21.37 -16.56 -5.23
N LEU A 19 -21.22 -16.14 -3.97
CA LEU A 19 -20.30 -15.09 -3.60
C LEU A 19 -18.88 -15.62 -3.87
N SER A 20 -18.39 -15.38 -5.08
CA SER A 20 -17.00 -15.59 -5.41
C SER A 20 -16.20 -14.59 -4.60
N SER A 21 -15.57 -15.05 -3.53
CA SER A 21 -14.55 -14.27 -2.81
C SER A 21 -13.42 -14.02 -3.80
N ARG A 22 -13.34 -12.82 -4.33
CA ARG A 22 -12.27 -12.41 -5.24
C ARG A 22 -10.95 -12.55 -4.50
N GLU A 23 -10.20 -13.58 -4.85
CA GLU A 23 -8.88 -13.82 -4.27
C GLU A 23 -8.02 -12.56 -4.41
N ARG A 24 -7.41 -12.15 -3.31
CA ARG A 24 -6.57 -10.94 -3.26
C ARG A 24 -5.31 -11.18 -4.07
N GLN A 25 -5.06 -10.35 -5.08
CA GLN A 25 -3.84 -10.42 -5.86
C GLN A 25 -2.62 -10.11 -4.98
N THR A 26 -1.70 -11.04 -4.88
CA THR A 26 -0.43 -10.90 -4.17
C THR A 26 0.68 -10.46 -5.14
N TYR A 27 1.63 -9.68 -4.62
CA TYR A 27 2.79 -9.23 -5.37
C TYR A 27 4.06 -9.67 -4.65
N PRO A 28 5.09 -10.15 -5.35
CA PRO A 28 6.40 -10.39 -4.76
C PRO A 28 7.06 -9.03 -4.49
N VAL A 29 6.95 -8.57 -3.28
CA VAL A 29 7.46 -7.27 -2.86
C VAL A 29 8.78 -7.39 -2.11
N LYS A 30 9.61 -6.36 -2.22
CA LYS A 30 10.76 -6.19 -1.33
C LYS A 30 10.29 -5.93 0.08
N TYR A 31 11.02 -6.48 1.07
CA TYR A 31 10.69 -6.26 2.48
C TYR A 31 10.67 -4.76 2.82
N PRO A 32 9.67 -4.27 3.56
CA PRO A 32 9.56 -2.86 3.88
C PRO A 32 10.73 -2.37 4.75
N PRO A 33 11.14 -1.09 4.62
CA PRO A 33 12.24 -0.53 5.39
C PRO A 33 11.80 -0.19 6.83
N LEU A 34 11.66 -1.21 7.66
CA LEU A 34 11.35 -1.03 9.08
C LEU A 34 12.59 -0.53 9.84
N THR A 35 12.38 0.34 10.83
CA THR A 35 13.48 0.88 11.64
C THR A 35 14.07 -0.21 12.52
N ALA A 36 15.37 -0.47 12.34
CA ALA A 36 16.08 -1.47 13.14
C ALA A 36 16.05 -1.10 14.64
N GLY A 37 15.79 -2.10 15.48
CA GLY A 37 15.69 -1.93 16.93
C GLY A 37 14.37 -1.35 17.44
N ILE A 38 13.45 -0.95 16.54
CA ILE A 38 12.11 -0.47 16.89
C ILE A 38 11.05 -1.55 16.65
N PHE A 39 11.12 -2.24 15.49
CA PHE A 39 10.23 -3.35 15.21
C PHE A 39 10.69 -4.64 15.94
N PRO A 40 9.78 -5.43 16.54
CA PRO A 40 8.32 -5.32 16.50
C PRO A 40 7.77 -4.24 17.45
N CYS A 41 6.76 -3.53 16.97
CA CYS A 41 6.13 -2.42 17.70
C CYS A 41 5.42 -2.88 18.97
N MET A 42 4.86 -4.12 18.93
CA MET A 42 4.17 -4.72 20.07
C MET A 42 5.09 -4.98 21.26
N SER A 43 6.41 -4.96 21.10
CA SER A 43 7.34 -5.04 22.24
C SER A 43 7.18 -3.89 23.25
N CYS A 44 6.66 -2.76 22.79
CA CYS A 44 6.34 -1.59 23.63
C CYS A 44 4.83 -1.31 23.71
N HIS A 45 4.08 -1.72 22.66
CA HIS A 45 2.66 -1.39 22.51
C HIS A 45 1.70 -2.51 22.95
N ASP A 46 2.15 -3.53 23.63
CA ASP A 46 1.31 -4.66 24.03
C ASP A 46 0.19 -4.20 25.00
N ASP A 47 0.57 -3.62 26.12
CA ASP A 47 -0.35 -3.19 27.19
C ASP A 47 -0.67 -1.69 27.19
N MET A 48 -0.22 -0.93 26.18
CA MET A 48 -0.41 0.52 26.17
C MET A 48 -1.82 0.89 25.71
N GLU A 49 -2.48 1.80 26.48
CA GLU A 49 -3.73 2.39 26.05
C GLU A 49 -3.59 3.17 24.74
N ARG A 50 -4.50 2.98 23.81
CA ARG A 50 -4.47 3.59 22.49
C ARG A 50 -5.09 4.99 22.50
N ASN A 51 -4.27 6.01 22.34
CA ASN A 51 -4.75 7.39 22.24
C ASN A 51 -5.05 7.77 20.79
N LYS A 52 -6.31 7.88 20.45
CA LYS A 52 -6.81 8.18 19.09
C LYS A 52 -6.78 9.66 18.73
N LYS A 53 -6.51 10.56 19.70
CA LYS A 53 -6.53 11.99 19.45
C LYS A 53 -5.21 12.46 18.84
N ARG A 54 -5.28 13.18 17.72
CA ARG A 54 -4.11 13.83 17.11
C ARG A 54 -3.51 14.84 18.08
N ARG A 55 -2.20 14.76 18.27
CA ARG A 55 -1.43 15.58 19.18
C ARG A 55 0.04 15.65 18.73
N PRO A 56 0.84 16.61 19.18
CA PRO A 56 2.28 16.55 19.05
C PRO A 56 2.82 15.30 19.75
N LEU A 57 3.70 14.56 19.05
CA LEU A 57 4.39 13.43 19.63
C LEU A 57 5.55 13.92 20.48
N LYS A 58 5.77 13.28 21.61
CA LYS A 58 6.86 13.55 22.55
C LYS A 58 7.56 12.25 22.86
N GLU A 59 8.77 12.30 23.34
CA GLU A 59 9.55 11.10 23.72
C GLU A 59 9.77 10.16 22.51
N MET A 60 9.37 8.90 22.65
CA MET A 60 9.40 7.94 21.54
C MET A 60 8.51 8.47 20.39
N HIS A 61 9.02 8.45 19.17
CA HIS A 61 8.34 8.97 17.97
C HIS A 61 8.31 10.50 17.82
N ALA A 62 9.05 11.25 18.64
CA ALA A 62 9.12 12.72 18.52
C ALA A 62 9.66 13.18 17.16
N GLU A 63 10.46 12.34 16.50
CA GLU A 63 11.05 12.56 15.18
C GLU A 63 10.03 12.38 14.04
N ILE A 64 8.89 11.73 14.28
CA ILE A 64 7.88 11.49 13.25
C ILE A 64 7.14 12.79 12.94
N MET A 65 7.42 13.32 11.76
CA MET A 65 6.76 14.50 11.24
C MET A 65 5.54 14.10 10.40
N LEU A 66 4.36 14.06 11.01
CA LEU A 66 3.13 13.68 10.32
C LEU A 66 2.59 14.82 9.44
N LYS A 67 2.98 14.81 8.17
CA LYS A 67 2.56 15.75 7.12
C LYS A 67 1.71 15.06 6.04
N HIS A 68 0.70 14.31 6.46
CA HIS A 68 -0.20 13.59 5.56
C HIS A 68 -1.66 14.04 5.78
N GLY A 69 -1.93 15.31 5.50
CA GLY A 69 -3.25 15.93 5.70
C GLY A 69 -3.70 15.85 7.16
N GLN A 70 -4.93 15.45 7.37
CA GLN A 70 -5.52 15.29 8.71
C GLN A 70 -5.40 13.87 9.25
N ARG A 71 -4.59 13.01 8.62
CA ARG A 71 -4.42 11.61 9.04
C ARG A 71 -3.77 11.51 10.41
N TRP A 72 -4.12 10.44 11.11
CA TRP A 72 -3.52 10.07 12.38
C TRP A 72 -3.01 8.62 12.33
N CYS A 73 -2.26 8.22 13.33
CA CYS A 73 -1.60 6.90 13.40
C CYS A 73 -2.56 5.75 13.04
N TYR A 74 -3.73 5.74 13.66
CA TYR A 74 -4.72 4.66 13.50
C TYR A 74 -5.59 4.74 12.25
N ASP A 75 -5.36 5.70 11.38
CA ASP A 75 -5.92 5.67 10.03
C ASP A 75 -5.19 4.64 9.14
N CYS A 76 -3.95 4.29 9.51
CA CYS A 76 -3.10 3.37 8.77
C CYS A 76 -2.57 2.21 9.62
N HIS A 77 -2.28 2.42 10.92
CA HIS A 77 -1.83 1.38 11.84
C HIS A 77 -3.00 0.74 12.56
N SER A 78 -2.92 -0.57 12.82
CA SER A 78 -3.93 -1.26 13.61
C SER A 78 -3.87 -0.84 15.07
N GLU A 79 -5.04 -0.60 15.66
CA GLU A 79 -5.17 -0.34 17.09
C GLU A 79 -4.98 -1.59 17.94
N LYS A 80 -5.28 -2.76 17.39
CA LYS A 80 -5.21 -4.04 18.09
C LYS A 80 -3.78 -4.60 18.08
N ASN A 81 -3.11 -4.46 16.95
CA ASN A 81 -1.76 -4.98 16.76
C ASN A 81 -0.92 -3.97 15.97
N MET A 82 -0.03 -3.25 16.65
CA MET A 82 0.84 -2.24 16.04
C MET A 82 1.83 -2.82 15.02
N ASP A 83 2.05 -4.16 15.01
CA ASP A 83 2.82 -4.85 13.98
C ASP A 83 2.01 -5.10 12.69
N ARG A 84 0.84 -4.48 12.59
CA ARG A 84 -0.05 -4.57 11.44
C ARG A 84 -0.49 -3.18 10.98
N LEU A 85 -0.79 -3.12 9.70
CA LEU A 85 -1.51 -1.99 9.12
C LEU A 85 -3.00 -2.31 9.06
N ARG A 86 -3.80 -1.28 8.84
CA ARG A 86 -5.25 -1.36 8.79
C ARG A 86 -5.78 -0.74 7.52
N LEU A 87 -6.73 -1.42 6.88
CA LEU A 87 -7.52 -0.86 5.79
C LEU A 87 -8.73 -0.07 6.33
N ALA A 88 -9.31 0.80 5.52
CA ALA A 88 -10.48 1.60 5.90
C ALA A 88 -11.67 0.74 6.34
N GLY A 89 -11.81 -0.47 5.79
CA GLY A 89 -12.80 -1.47 6.20
C GLY A 89 -12.52 -2.14 7.55
N GLY A 90 -11.39 -1.81 8.21
CA GLY A 90 -10.99 -2.39 9.49
C GLY A 90 -10.17 -3.68 9.38
N GLU A 91 -9.94 -4.17 8.18
CA GLU A 91 -9.11 -5.36 7.96
C GLU A 91 -7.64 -5.08 8.28
N GLU A 92 -7.00 -5.99 9.00
CA GLU A 92 -5.57 -5.93 9.31
C GLU A 92 -4.75 -6.60 8.21
N ILE A 93 -3.67 -5.96 7.81
CA ILE A 93 -2.73 -6.44 6.80
C ILE A 93 -1.29 -6.33 7.29
N LYS A 94 -0.38 -7.04 6.64
CA LYS A 94 1.06 -6.96 6.93
C LYS A 94 1.69 -5.69 6.36
N PHE A 95 2.87 -5.33 6.84
CA PHE A 95 3.64 -4.20 6.28
C PHE A 95 4.05 -4.45 4.82
N GLU A 96 4.24 -5.69 4.41
CA GLU A 96 4.49 -6.07 3.02
C GLU A 96 3.30 -5.78 2.09
N GLU A 97 2.12 -5.60 2.67
CA GLU A 97 0.89 -5.25 1.95
C GLU A 97 0.58 -3.73 2.02
N SER A 98 1.51 -2.91 2.52
CA SER A 98 1.33 -1.46 2.73
C SER A 98 0.87 -0.70 1.48
N HIS A 99 1.19 -1.20 0.28
CA HIS A 99 0.71 -0.65 -0.98
C HIS A 99 -0.83 -0.59 -1.07
N MET A 100 -1.54 -1.45 -0.35
CA MET A 100 -2.99 -1.45 -0.29
C MET A 100 -3.52 -0.27 0.52
N VAL A 101 -2.86 0.08 1.64
CA VAL A 101 -3.23 1.28 2.44
C VAL A 101 -3.12 2.54 1.59
N CYS A 102 -2.00 2.69 0.87
CA CYS A 102 -1.80 3.82 -0.05
C CYS A 102 -2.85 3.84 -1.15
N GLY A 103 -3.15 2.67 -1.71
CA GLY A 103 -4.08 2.49 -2.82
C GLY A 103 -5.53 2.88 -2.53
N GLN A 104 -5.95 2.89 -1.27
CA GLN A 104 -7.30 3.30 -0.89
C GLN A 104 -7.60 4.78 -1.23
N CYS A 105 -6.58 5.63 -1.18
CA CYS A 105 -6.71 7.06 -1.48
C CYS A 105 -6.01 7.42 -2.80
N HIS A 106 -4.89 6.78 -3.12
CA HIS A 106 -4.06 7.03 -4.30
C HIS A 106 -4.32 5.99 -5.41
N GLY A 107 -5.59 5.71 -5.72
CA GLY A 107 -6.01 4.63 -6.61
C GLY A 107 -5.39 4.65 -8.00
N ASN A 108 -5.26 5.83 -8.63
CA ASN A 108 -4.65 5.97 -9.96
C ASN A 108 -3.18 5.55 -9.93
N VAL A 109 -2.40 6.11 -9.01
CA VAL A 109 -0.97 5.79 -8.83
C VAL A 109 -0.78 4.32 -8.44
N TYR A 110 -1.68 3.78 -7.62
CA TYR A 110 -1.68 2.36 -7.26
C TYR A 110 -1.93 1.46 -8.48
N ASN A 111 -2.85 1.84 -9.37
CA ASN A 111 -3.06 1.12 -10.62
C ASN A 111 -1.83 1.13 -11.53
N ASP A 112 -1.13 2.25 -11.60
CA ASP A 112 0.11 2.39 -12.35
C ASP A 112 1.23 1.56 -11.73
N TRP A 113 1.31 1.51 -10.38
CA TRP A 113 2.26 0.65 -9.67
C TRP A 113 2.03 -0.84 -9.98
N LYS A 114 0.79 -1.31 -9.97
CA LYS A 114 0.44 -2.69 -10.35
C LYS A 114 0.90 -3.05 -11.77
N LYS A 115 0.88 -2.09 -12.68
CA LYS A 115 1.32 -2.25 -14.08
C LYS A 115 2.83 -2.02 -14.26
N GLY A 116 3.52 -1.43 -13.27
CA GLY A 116 4.93 -1.06 -13.33
C GLY A 116 5.23 0.24 -14.06
N ILE A 117 4.22 1.07 -14.24
CA ILE A 117 4.36 2.43 -14.80
C ILE A 117 4.89 3.37 -13.71
N HIS A 118 4.45 3.15 -12.46
CA HIS A 118 4.93 3.87 -11.28
C HIS A 118 5.73 2.94 -10.36
N GLY A 119 6.74 3.48 -9.69
CA GLY A 119 7.61 2.74 -8.79
C GLY A 119 8.72 1.97 -9.51
N LYS A 120 9.46 1.17 -8.75
CA LYS A 120 10.60 0.39 -9.25
C LYS A 120 10.30 -1.11 -9.14
N ARG A 121 10.70 -1.85 -10.16
CA ARG A 121 10.77 -3.31 -10.15
C ARG A 121 12.20 -3.75 -10.39
N THR A 122 12.61 -4.80 -9.71
CA THR A 122 13.89 -5.48 -9.91
C THR A 122 13.67 -6.93 -10.35
N GLY A 123 14.73 -7.67 -10.60
CA GLY A 123 14.68 -9.06 -11.07
C GLY A 123 15.08 -9.21 -12.54
N SER A 124 14.94 -10.42 -13.06
CA SER A 124 15.31 -10.74 -14.44
C SER A 124 14.33 -10.13 -15.44
N TRP A 125 14.82 -9.71 -16.60
CA TRP A 125 13.98 -9.11 -17.65
C TRP A 125 12.86 -10.04 -18.13
N ASN A 126 13.12 -11.35 -18.19
CA ASN A 126 12.19 -12.41 -18.62
C ASN A 126 11.75 -13.32 -17.47
N GLY A 127 12.10 -13.01 -16.21
CA GLY A 127 11.83 -13.85 -15.05
C GLY A 127 11.01 -13.15 -13.97
N LYS A 128 11.12 -13.70 -12.76
CA LYS A 128 10.43 -13.20 -11.59
C LYS A 128 10.83 -11.76 -11.30
N LYS A 129 9.83 -10.91 -11.08
CA LYS A 129 10.01 -9.50 -10.69
C LYS A 129 9.77 -9.35 -9.19
N GLU A 130 10.48 -8.41 -8.58
CA GLU A 130 10.25 -7.96 -7.22
C GLU A 130 9.86 -6.48 -7.25
N TYR A 131 8.79 -6.14 -6.56
CA TYR A 131 8.21 -4.80 -6.54
C TYR A 131 8.73 -4.02 -5.34
N PHE A 132 9.15 -2.79 -5.56
CA PHE A 132 9.38 -1.83 -4.48
C PHE A 132 8.03 -1.29 -4.01
N LEU A 133 7.79 -1.35 -2.70
CA LEU A 133 6.63 -0.74 -2.08
C LEU A 133 6.71 0.79 -2.16
N CYS A 134 5.58 1.46 -2.01
CA CYS A 134 5.52 2.93 -1.97
C CYS A 134 6.49 3.51 -0.93
N VAL A 135 6.58 2.85 0.24
CA VAL A 135 7.42 3.25 1.38
C VAL A 135 8.93 3.14 1.13
N HIS A 136 9.37 2.50 0.05
CA HIS A 136 10.80 2.48 -0.30
C HIS A 136 11.27 3.80 -0.92
N CYS A 137 10.34 4.64 -1.37
CA CYS A 137 10.63 5.92 -2.01
C CYS A 137 9.92 7.08 -1.31
N HIS A 138 8.71 6.85 -0.78
CA HIS A 138 7.92 7.85 -0.07
C HIS A 138 7.95 7.57 1.43
N ASP A 139 8.25 8.60 2.24
CA ASP A 139 8.01 8.51 3.68
C ASP A 139 6.49 8.47 3.92
N PRO A 140 5.94 7.41 4.52
CA PRO A 140 4.49 7.30 4.73
C PRO A 140 3.91 8.37 5.64
N HIS A 141 4.73 8.98 6.50
CA HIS A 141 4.33 10.05 7.40
C HIS A 141 4.41 11.44 6.77
N SER A 142 5.29 11.61 5.76
CA SER A 142 5.48 12.84 5.00
C SER A 142 5.69 12.56 3.50
N PRO A 143 4.66 12.05 2.77
CA PRO A 143 4.82 11.47 1.44
C PRO A 143 5.34 12.38 0.32
N PRO A 144 5.17 13.72 0.35
CA PRO A 144 5.64 14.57 -0.73
C PRO A 144 7.16 14.51 -0.90
N PHE A 145 7.62 14.33 -2.13
CA PHE A 145 9.03 14.52 -2.47
C PHE A 145 9.42 16.00 -2.34
N ARG A 146 10.66 16.22 -1.93
CA ARG A 146 11.28 17.54 -2.11
C ARG A 146 11.47 17.79 -3.61
N ALA A 147 11.35 19.05 -4.05
CA ALA A 147 11.67 19.42 -5.40
C ALA A 147 13.13 19.02 -5.71
N LEU A 148 13.30 18.19 -6.73
CA LEU A 148 14.62 17.79 -7.19
C LEU A 148 15.19 18.87 -8.08
N LYS A 149 16.50 19.15 -7.94
CA LYS A 149 17.20 20.01 -8.88
C LYS A 149 17.27 19.27 -10.22
N PRO A 150 16.88 19.92 -11.35
CA PRO A 150 17.01 19.29 -12.66
C PRO A 150 18.46 18.86 -12.92
N GLU A 151 18.63 17.69 -13.52
CA GLU A 151 19.93 17.27 -14.03
C GLU A 151 20.38 18.20 -15.17
N PRO A 152 21.69 18.41 -15.31
CA PRO A 152 22.21 19.19 -16.43
C PRO A 152 21.84 18.51 -17.76
N PRO A 153 21.66 19.29 -18.84
CA PRO A 153 21.38 18.71 -20.14
C PRO A 153 22.48 17.72 -20.55
N PRO A 154 22.14 16.68 -21.34
CA PRO A 154 23.11 15.72 -21.81
C PRO A 154 24.21 16.39 -22.64
N VAL A 155 25.43 15.91 -22.48
CA VAL A 155 26.58 16.43 -23.28
C VAL A 155 26.37 16.04 -24.75
N PRO A 156 26.52 16.96 -25.70
CA PRO A 156 26.41 16.65 -27.12
C PRO A 156 27.34 15.48 -27.53
N PRO A 157 26.92 14.62 -28.45
CA PRO A 157 27.67 13.42 -28.84
C PRO A 157 29.11 13.69 -29.30
N GLU A 158 29.37 14.76 -30.03
CA GLU A 158 30.69 15.16 -30.48
C GLU A 158 31.70 15.41 -29.34
N LYS A 159 31.23 15.93 -28.19
CA LYS A 159 32.10 16.14 -27.01
C LYS A 159 32.40 14.86 -26.25
N THR A 160 31.57 13.82 -26.41
CA THR A 160 31.76 12.52 -25.76
C THR A 160 32.73 11.63 -26.50
N LEU A 161 32.79 11.73 -27.83
CA LEU A 161 33.64 10.90 -28.67
C LEU A 161 35.13 11.25 -28.52
N PHE A 162 35.48 12.52 -28.28
CA PHE A 162 36.88 12.96 -28.14
C PHE A 162 37.48 12.74 -26.73
N ARG A 163 36.70 12.37 -25.72
CA ARG A 163 37.22 12.05 -24.39
C ARG A 163 37.76 10.64 -24.22
N ARG A 164 37.58 9.74 -25.21
CA ARG A 164 38.08 8.36 -25.16
C ARG A 164 39.46 8.15 -25.72
N ALA A 165 40.15 9.21 -26.17
CA ALA A 165 41.46 9.16 -26.79
C ALA A 165 42.53 9.92 -25.97
N LYS A 166 42.59 9.68 -24.65
CA LYS A 166 43.72 10.07 -23.81
C LYS A 166 44.02 8.98 -22.79
#